data_13f1eb16f9c12dd29912401bedcf09de
#
_entry.id   13f1eb16f9c12dd29912401bedcf09de
#
_cell.length_a   1.000
_cell.length_b   1.000
_cell.length_c   1.000
_cell.angle_alpha   90.00
_cell.angle_beta   90.00
_cell.angle_gamma   90.00
#
_symmetry.space_group_name_H-M   'P 1'
#
loop_
_entity.id
_entity.type
_entity.pdbx_description
1 polymer ?
#
loop_
_entity_poly.entity_id
_entity_poly.type
_entity_poly.pdbx_seq_one_letter_code
_entity_poly.pdbx_strand_id
1 'polypeptide(L)'
;MFADSLYNPHYGYFSKHATIFSPGEPFDFNSIEDGPAFHRLLGQRYIEFEDLLDEKKPDIARQLWHTPTELFRPYYGETIARYLVSNYKLTLYPYHDLIIYEMGAGNGTMMLNILDFIRDTDYEVYQRTKYKIIEI
;
A
#
# COMPACT_ATOMS: atom_id res chain seq x y z
N MET A 1 20.72 11.53 -15.55
CA MET A 1 21.31 11.98 -14.28
C MET A 1 20.29 11.96 -13.13
N PHE A 2 19.16 12.71 -13.16
CA PHE A 2 18.20 12.68 -12.03
C PHE A 2 17.57 11.29 -11.77
N ALA A 3 17.13 10.58 -12.79
CA ALA A 3 16.55 9.24 -12.62
C ALA A 3 17.55 8.25 -11.99
N ASP A 4 18.79 8.31 -12.39
CA ASP A 4 19.85 7.46 -11.85
C ASP A 4 20.13 7.76 -10.37
N SER A 5 20.18 9.03 -9.97
CA SER A 5 20.35 9.43 -8.56
C SER A 5 19.18 9.00 -7.67
N LEU A 6 17.98 8.86 -8.23
CA LEU A 6 16.78 8.48 -7.48
C LEU A 6 16.60 6.97 -7.41
N TYR A 7 16.81 6.25 -8.51
CA TYR A 7 16.38 4.85 -8.66
C TYR A 7 17.51 3.84 -8.86
N ASN A 8 18.78 4.27 -8.89
CA ASN A 8 19.86 3.32 -9.03
C ASN A 8 19.87 2.31 -7.88
N PRO A 9 19.89 0.98 -8.13
CA PRO A 9 19.80 -0.03 -7.07
C PRO A 9 20.99 -0.01 -6.10
N HIS A 10 22.13 0.56 -6.50
CA HIS A 10 23.34 0.57 -5.68
C HIS A 10 23.50 1.83 -4.84
N TYR A 11 23.03 2.99 -5.31
CA TYR A 11 23.21 4.29 -4.63
C TYR A 11 22.02 5.24 -4.75
N GLY A 12 20.94 4.84 -5.41
CA GLY A 12 19.76 5.67 -5.59
C GLY A 12 19.06 5.96 -4.26
N TYR A 13 18.46 7.14 -4.16
CA TYR A 13 17.78 7.59 -2.95
C TYR A 13 16.65 6.61 -2.51
N PHE A 14 15.79 6.19 -3.44
CA PHE A 14 14.69 5.28 -3.11
C PHE A 14 15.17 3.89 -2.71
N SER A 15 16.30 3.43 -3.27
CA SER A 15 16.85 2.12 -2.95
C SER A 15 17.57 2.09 -1.59
N LYS A 16 18.09 3.23 -1.12
CA LYS A 16 18.96 3.29 0.06
C LYS A 16 18.35 3.97 1.26
N HIS A 17 17.60 5.05 1.05
CA HIS A 17 17.21 5.96 2.12
C HIS A 17 15.70 6.05 2.32
N ALA A 18 14.90 5.80 1.29
CA ALA A 18 13.44 5.84 1.41
C ALA A 18 12.91 4.53 2.01
N THR A 19 12.14 4.64 3.07
CA THR A 19 11.47 3.51 3.70
C THR A 19 9.97 3.86 3.83
N ILE A 20 9.11 2.99 3.36
CA ILE A 20 7.66 3.17 3.53
C ILE A 20 7.30 2.71 4.94
N PHE A 21 6.73 3.61 5.73
CA PHE A 21 6.24 3.30 7.05
C PHE A 21 5.06 2.32 6.98
N SER A 22 5.16 1.23 7.71
CA SER A 22 4.06 0.28 7.88
C SER A 22 3.67 0.20 9.36
N PRO A 23 2.42 0.54 9.72
CA PRO A 23 1.98 0.61 11.11
C PRO A 23 1.80 -0.75 11.81
N GLY A 24 2.19 -1.86 11.18
CA GLY A 24 1.94 -3.20 11.71
C GLY A 24 0.49 -3.65 11.47
N GLU A 25 -0.29 -3.90 12.51
CA GLU A 25 -1.72 -4.24 12.35
C GLU A 25 -2.53 -3.02 11.88
N PRO A 26 -3.61 -3.23 11.09
CA PRO A 26 -4.52 -2.16 10.70
C PRO A 26 -5.08 -1.39 11.88
N PHE A 27 -5.31 -0.09 11.70
CA PHE A 27 -5.99 0.71 12.72
C PHE A 27 -7.49 0.36 12.76
N ASP A 28 -8.01 0.13 13.94
CA ASP A 28 -9.46 0.08 14.17
C ASP A 28 -10.02 1.50 14.34
N PHE A 29 -10.37 2.11 13.22
CA PHE A 29 -10.90 3.48 13.22
C PHE A 29 -12.22 3.64 13.97
N ASN A 30 -12.97 2.55 14.22
CA ASN A 30 -14.19 2.62 15.00
C ASN A 30 -13.94 2.78 16.50
N SER A 31 -12.76 2.41 16.98
CA SER A 31 -12.34 2.55 18.39
C SER A 31 -11.60 3.85 18.68
N ILE A 32 -11.24 4.64 17.66
CA ILE A 32 -10.49 5.88 17.80
C ILE A 32 -11.46 7.03 18.02
N GLU A 33 -11.37 7.69 19.18
CA GLU A 33 -12.31 8.74 19.59
C GLU A 33 -12.23 10.02 18.74
N ASP A 34 -10.99 10.45 18.43
CA ASP A 34 -10.73 11.72 17.76
C ASP A 34 -9.36 11.76 17.04
N GLY A 35 -9.10 12.86 16.34
CA GLY A 35 -7.83 13.08 15.66
C GLY A 35 -6.61 13.07 16.58
N PRO A 36 -6.60 13.73 17.73
CA PRO A 36 -5.55 13.63 18.72
C PRO A 36 -5.27 12.20 19.19
N ALA A 37 -6.31 11.38 19.43
CA ALA A 37 -6.14 9.96 19.77
C ALA A 37 -5.47 9.18 18.64
N PHE A 38 -5.87 9.42 17.40
CA PHE A 38 -5.20 8.82 16.24
C PHE A 38 -3.73 9.21 16.15
N HIS A 39 -3.40 10.49 16.35
CA HIS A 39 -2.00 10.94 16.29
C HIS A 39 -1.13 10.33 17.40
N ARG A 40 -1.67 10.15 18.61
CA ARG A 40 -0.94 9.45 19.69
C ARG A 40 -0.65 7.98 19.31
N LEU A 41 -1.67 7.28 18.81
CA LEU A 41 -1.52 5.88 18.39
C LEU A 41 -0.54 5.74 17.22
N LEU A 42 -0.64 6.64 16.24
CA LEU A 42 0.28 6.68 15.10
C LEU A 42 1.72 6.93 15.56
N GLY A 43 1.93 7.84 16.53
CA GLY A 43 3.24 8.10 17.11
C GLY A 43 3.85 6.88 17.80
N GLN A 44 3.05 6.10 18.53
CA GLN A 44 3.50 4.84 19.13
C GLN A 44 3.93 3.82 18.07
N ARG A 45 3.11 3.59 17.05
CA ARG A 45 3.43 2.70 15.93
C ARG A 45 4.68 3.15 15.16
N TYR A 46 4.90 4.45 15.09
CA TYR A 46 6.08 5.01 14.45
C TYR A 46 7.36 4.63 15.21
N ILE A 47 7.37 4.80 16.54
CA ILE A 47 8.49 4.43 17.41
C ILE A 47 8.77 2.92 17.30
N GLU A 48 7.73 2.09 17.45
CA GLU A 48 7.86 0.62 17.32
C GLU A 48 8.48 0.22 15.97
N PHE A 49 8.08 0.89 14.90
CA PHE A 49 8.60 0.62 13.56
C PHE A 49 10.07 1.06 13.39
N GLU A 50 10.46 2.22 13.95
CA GLU A 50 11.85 2.67 13.94
C GLU A 50 12.74 1.74 14.76
N ASP A 51 12.32 1.33 15.95
CA ASP A 51 13.05 0.40 16.81
C ASP A 51 13.33 -0.93 16.08
N LEU A 52 12.32 -1.49 15.40
CA LEU A 52 12.47 -2.71 14.58
C LEU A 52 13.45 -2.53 13.40
N LEU A 53 13.51 -1.34 12.81
CA LEU A 53 14.44 -1.05 11.73
C LEU A 53 15.87 -0.90 12.26
N ASP A 54 16.04 -0.27 13.42
CA ASP A 54 17.34 -0.06 14.06
C ASP A 54 17.96 -1.38 14.54
N GLU A 55 17.15 -2.30 15.05
CA GLU A 55 17.59 -3.67 15.36
C GLU A 55 18.15 -4.40 14.13
N LYS A 56 17.53 -4.21 12.96
CA LYS A 56 17.95 -4.89 11.73
C LYS A 56 19.13 -4.25 11.02
N LYS A 57 19.19 -2.94 11.04
CA LYS A 57 20.19 -2.14 10.31
C LYS A 57 20.50 -0.86 11.10
N PRO A 58 21.31 -0.93 12.16
CA PRO A 58 21.78 0.25 12.86
C PRO A 58 22.65 1.10 11.91
N ASP A 59 22.72 2.39 12.15
CA ASP A 59 23.59 3.34 11.45
C ASP A 59 23.22 3.69 9.99
N ILE A 60 22.05 3.30 9.48
CA ILE A 60 21.62 3.74 8.16
C ILE A 60 20.69 4.94 8.29
N ALA A 61 21.14 6.10 7.77
CA ALA A 61 20.27 7.26 7.62
C ALA A 61 19.12 6.93 6.65
N ARG A 62 17.87 6.99 7.13
CA ARG A 62 16.68 6.69 6.35
C ARG A 62 15.63 7.79 6.49
N GLN A 63 14.77 7.91 5.49
CA GLN A 63 13.61 8.79 5.53
C GLN A 63 12.34 7.95 5.46
N LEU A 64 11.47 8.08 6.45
CA LEU A 64 10.19 7.39 6.47
C LEU A 64 9.15 8.16 5.66
N TRP A 65 8.49 7.42 4.78
CA TRP A 65 7.40 7.90 3.93
C TRP A 65 6.08 7.35 4.40
N HIS A 66 5.11 8.22 4.64
CA HIS A 66 3.74 7.85 4.94
C HIS A 66 2.93 7.78 3.66
N THR A 67 2.18 6.70 3.48
CA THR A 67 1.26 6.55 2.35
C THR A 67 -0.16 6.27 2.83
N PRO A 68 -1.19 6.78 2.14
CA PRO A 68 -2.58 6.44 2.47
C PRO A 68 -2.83 4.94 2.44
N THR A 69 -2.18 4.22 1.53
CA THR A 69 -2.27 2.77 1.39
C THR A 69 -1.90 2.04 2.68
N GLU A 70 -0.80 2.42 3.31
CA GLU A 70 -0.36 1.80 4.57
C GLU A 70 -1.17 2.29 5.77
N LEU A 71 -1.46 3.59 5.85
CA LEU A 71 -2.14 4.18 7.00
C LEU A 71 -3.61 3.74 7.12
N PHE A 72 -4.30 3.59 5.99
CA PHE A 72 -5.74 3.32 5.95
C PHE A 72 -6.08 1.93 5.41
N ARG A 73 -5.14 1.01 5.51
CA ARG A 73 -5.41 -0.37 5.08
C ARG A 73 -6.38 -1.08 6.03
N PRO A 74 -7.24 -2.00 5.57
CA PRO A 74 -7.43 -2.33 4.16
C PRO A 74 -8.36 -1.36 3.42
N TYR A 75 -9.02 -0.44 4.12
CA TYR A 75 -10.14 0.39 3.65
C TYR A 75 -9.84 1.23 2.41
N TYR A 76 -8.61 1.76 2.30
CA TYR A 76 -8.21 2.54 1.13
C TYR A 76 -8.21 1.68 -0.14
N GLY A 77 -7.58 0.51 -0.10
CA GLY A 77 -7.57 -0.45 -1.21
C GLY A 77 -8.95 -1.01 -1.53
N GLU A 78 -9.76 -1.31 -0.50
CA GLU A 78 -11.15 -1.77 -0.67
C GLU A 78 -12.03 -0.73 -1.38
N THR A 79 -11.87 0.55 -1.04
CA THR A 79 -12.61 1.64 -1.69
C THR A 79 -12.28 1.73 -3.18
N ILE A 80 -11.00 1.61 -3.52
CA ILE A 80 -10.54 1.57 -4.91
C ILE A 80 -11.07 0.32 -5.61
N ALA A 81 -11.04 -0.84 -4.95
CA ALA A 81 -11.58 -2.08 -5.50
C ALA A 81 -13.08 -1.98 -5.83
N ARG A 82 -13.88 -1.40 -4.93
CA ARG A 82 -15.32 -1.16 -5.17
C ARG A 82 -15.54 -0.31 -6.41
N TYR A 83 -14.78 0.75 -6.57
CA TYR A 83 -14.86 1.61 -7.74
C TYR A 83 -14.51 0.86 -9.03
N LEU A 84 -13.37 0.13 -9.03
CA LEU A 84 -12.91 -0.63 -10.18
C LEU A 84 -13.91 -1.72 -10.60
N VAL A 85 -14.37 -2.53 -9.65
CA VAL A 85 -15.34 -3.62 -9.90
C VAL A 85 -16.66 -3.07 -10.42
N SER A 86 -17.16 -1.98 -9.82
CA SER A 86 -18.41 -1.36 -10.27
C SER A 86 -18.33 -0.88 -11.71
N ASN A 87 -17.25 -0.18 -12.08
CA ASN A 87 -17.04 0.28 -13.44
C ASN A 87 -16.84 -0.89 -14.42
N TYR A 88 -16.07 -1.90 -14.04
CA TYR A 88 -15.88 -3.10 -14.84
C TYR A 88 -17.20 -3.80 -15.14
N LYS A 89 -18.05 -4.01 -14.12
CA LYS A 89 -19.35 -4.66 -14.29
C LYS A 89 -20.31 -3.88 -15.18
N LEU A 90 -20.25 -2.56 -15.11
CA LEU A 90 -21.12 -1.69 -15.91
C LEU A 90 -20.67 -1.55 -17.38
N THR A 91 -19.40 -1.82 -17.70
CA THR A 91 -18.85 -1.47 -19.01
C THR A 91 -18.26 -2.64 -19.79
N LEU A 92 -17.51 -3.53 -19.14
CA LEU A 92 -16.67 -4.53 -19.81
C LEU A 92 -17.09 -5.98 -19.55
N TYR A 93 -17.75 -6.23 -18.42
CA TYR A 93 -18.20 -7.56 -18.04
C TYR A 93 -19.43 -7.99 -18.89
N PRO A 94 -19.55 -9.29 -19.31
CA PRO A 94 -18.61 -10.39 -19.10
C PRO A 94 -17.62 -10.57 -20.25
N TYR A 95 -17.50 -9.64 -21.19
CA TYR A 95 -16.81 -9.82 -22.46
C TYR A 95 -15.28 -9.70 -22.38
N HIS A 96 -14.78 -8.97 -21.37
CA HIS A 96 -13.34 -8.74 -21.15
C HIS A 96 -12.92 -9.09 -19.75
N ASP A 97 -11.63 -9.38 -19.53
CA ASP A 97 -11.03 -9.53 -18.21
C ASP A 97 -10.78 -8.15 -17.59
N LEU A 98 -10.81 -8.07 -16.25
CA LEU A 98 -10.36 -6.90 -15.51
C LEU A 98 -8.83 -6.91 -15.44
N ILE A 99 -8.19 -5.93 -16.05
CA ILE A 99 -6.73 -5.78 -15.99
C ILE A 99 -6.40 -4.49 -15.25
N ILE A 100 -5.69 -4.64 -14.12
CA ILE A 100 -5.27 -3.53 -13.27
C ILE A 100 -3.76 -3.35 -13.42
N TYR A 101 -3.32 -2.12 -13.65
CA TYR A 101 -1.91 -1.74 -13.65
C TYR A 101 -1.66 -0.77 -12.49
N GLU A 102 -0.74 -1.13 -11.61
CA GLU A 102 -0.26 -0.28 -10.52
C GLU A 102 1.16 0.18 -10.80
N MET A 103 1.40 1.48 -10.75
CA MET A 103 2.72 2.06 -10.91
C MET A 103 3.27 2.44 -9.54
N GLY A 104 4.48 1.98 -9.23
CA GLY A 104 5.13 2.28 -7.96
C GLY A 104 4.41 1.65 -6.76
N ALA A 105 4.25 0.33 -6.77
CA ALA A 105 3.46 -0.40 -5.78
C ALA A 105 4.06 -0.41 -4.35
N GLY A 106 5.31 -0.02 -4.19
CA GLY A 106 6.00 -0.03 -2.90
C GLY A 106 5.99 -1.41 -2.26
N ASN A 107 5.30 -1.56 -1.13
CA ASN A 107 5.19 -2.86 -0.45
C ASN A 107 4.16 -3.82 -1.08
N GLY A 108 3.43 -3.40 -2.12
CA GLY A 108 2.37 -4.20 -2.72
C GLY A 108 1.06 -4.27 -1.92
N THR A 109 0.95 -3.46 -0.87
CA THR A 109 -0.21 -3.48 0.06
C THR A 109 -1.51 -3.16 -0.65
N MET A 110 -1.52 -2.22 -1.62
CA MET A 110 -2.72 -1.90 -2.37
C MET A 110 -3.20 -3.08 -3.22
N MET A 111 -2.28 -3.74 -3.92
CA MET A 111 -2.60 -4.94 -4.70
C MET A 111 -3.26 -6.01 -3.82
N LEU A 112 -2.68 -6.31 -2.66
CA LEU A 112 -3.22 -7.31 -1.75
C LEU A 112 -4.63 -6.92 -1.28
N ASN A 113 -4.83 -5.69 -0.83
CA ASN A 113 -6.14 -5.23 -0.35
C ASN A 113 -7.21 -5.25 -1.44
N ILE A 114 -6.86 -4.87 -2.68
CA ILE A 114 -7.77 -4.92 -3.83
C ILE A 114 -8.12 -6.36 -4.19
N LEU A 115 -7.13 -7.24 -4.29
CA LEU A 115 -7.36 -8.63 -4.69
C LEU A 115 -8.12 -9.41 -3.63
N ASP A 116 -7.81 -9.23 -2.35
CA ASP A 116 -8.52 -9.85 -1.24
C ASP A 116 -9.98 -9.39 -1.22
N PHE A 117 -10.23 -8.09 -1.36
CA PHE A 117 -11.59 -7.56 -1.42
C PHE A 117 -12.39 -8.16 -2.59
N ILE A 118 -11.81 -8.21 -3.79
CA ILE A 118 -12.50 -8.77 -4.97
C ILE A 118 -12.76 -10.26 -4.76
N ARG A 119 -11.79 -11.02 -4.23
CA ARG A 119 -11.96 -12.46 -3.95
C ARG A 119 -13.11 -12.72 -2.98
N ASP A 120 -13.20 -11.91 -1.92
CA ASP A 120 -14.14 -12.14 -0.83
C ASP A 120 -15.55 -11.62 -1.15
N THR A 121 -15.69 -10.66 -2.07
CA THR A 121 -16.99 -10.07 -2.45
C THR A 121 -17.52 -10.54 -3.80
N ASP A 122 -16.66 -10.91 -4.73
CA ASP A 122 -17.03 -11.31 -6.10
C ASP A 122 -15.99 -12.25 -6.72
N TYR A 123 -16.06 -13.51 -6.34
CA TYR A 123 -15.10 -14.52 -6.77
C TYR A 123 -15.06 -14.73 -8.30
N GLU A 124 -16.18 -14.51 -9.01
CA GLU A 124 -16.22 -14.62 -10.47
C GLU A 124 -15.37 -13.52 -11.12
N VAL A 125 -15.50 -12.29 -10.63
CA VAL A 125 -14.63 -11.17 -11.06
C VAL A 125 -13.19 -11.43 -10.69
N TYR A 126 -12.93 -11.97 -9.48
CA TYR A 126 -11.57 -12.32 -9.05
C TYR A 126 -10.87 -13.27 -10.01
N GLN A 127 -11.54 -14.33 -10.45
CA GLN A 127 -10.99 -15.29 -11.41
C GLN A 127 -10.62 -14.67 -12.77
N ARG A 128 -11.24 -13.54 -13.11
CA ARG A 128 -11.02 -12.79 -14.36
C ARG A 128 -10.15 -11.55 -14.16
N THR A 129 -9.64 -11.34 -12.95
CA THR A 129 -8.78 -10.19 -12.62
C THR A 129 -7.32 -10.53 -12.86
N LYS A 130 -6.62 -9.64 -13.55
CA LYS A 130 -5.18 -9.67 -13.73
C LYS A 130 -4.58 -8.38 -13.14
N TYR A 131 -3.65 -8.54 -12.21
CA TYR A 131 -2.96 -7.41 -11.61
C TYR A 131 -1.50 -7.37 -12.09
N LYS A 132 -1.03 -6.22 -12.51
CA LYS A 132 0.33 -6.01 -13.00
C LYS A 132 0.95 -4.82 -12.30
N ILE A 133 2.07 -5.07 -11.62
CA ILE A 133 2.89 -4.04 -11.00
C ILE A 133 3.94 -3.56 -12.01
N ILE A 134 4.07 -2.26 -12.14
CA ILE A 134 5.12 -1.58 -12.90
C ILE A 134 6.00 -0.88 -11.89
N GLU A 135 7.20 -1.42 -11.68
CA GLU A 135 8.20 -0.91 -10.74
C GLU A 135 9.46 -0.49 -11.52
N ILE A 136 10.25 0.45 -10.97
CA ILE A 136 11.48 0.99 -11.59
C ILE A 136 12.69 0.40 -10.89
#